data_c52dcc4f308371aa9df2ab52113d3c7b
#
_entry.id   c52dcc4f308371aa9df2ab52113d3c7b
#
_cell.length_a   1.000
_cell.length_b   1.000
_cell.length_c   1.000
_cell.angle_alpha   90.00
_cell.angle_beta   90.00
_cell.angle_gamma   90.00
#
_symmetry.space_group_name_H-M   'P 1'
#
loop_
_entity.id
_entity.type
_entity.pdbx_description
1 polymer ?
#
loop_
_entity_poly.entity_id
_entity_poly.type
_entity_poly.pdbx_seq_one_letter_code
_entity_poly.pdbx_strand_id
1 'polypeptide(L)'
;MKRPILHLLILIAALPFLHGCEKYPENPNRPTTPFRFTIYPNTIQYQEINFVSGWIYVTSEVESTSRGIIIYRQSENEFLAYDRLPPNEPDACTDSHGNTTRLVVDFPFVVDHCNNAYYNILNGQIIVAEPDMVPLFPTNEGTIYPLIQYHTQYDGQKLTIYN
;
A
#
# COMPACT_ATOMS: atom_id res chain seq x y z
N MET A 1 46.93 9.70 33.92
CA MET A 1 46.80 9.83 32.45
C MET A 1 46.12 8.59 31.81
N LYS A 2 44.87 8.23 32.18
CA LYS A 2 44.17 7.02 31.61
C LYS A 2 42.74 7.31 31.10
N ARG A 3 42.28 8.57 31.09
CA ARG A 3 40.92 8.96 30.73
C ARG A 3 40.63 9.12 29.20
N PRO A 4 41.57 9.53 28.32
CA PRO A 4 41.25 9.72 26.92
C PRO A 4 41.00 8.41 26.14
N ILE A 5 41.63 7.29 26.53
CA ILE A 5 41.48 5.99 25.84
C ILE A 5 40.08 5.42 26.05
N LEU A 6 39.50 5.62 27.23
CA LEU A 6 38.14 5.15 27.56
C LEU A 6 37.07 5.87 26.72
N HIS A 7 37.24 7.18 26.51
CA HIS A 7 36.31 7.95 25.66
C HIS A 7 36.43 7.59 24.18
N LEU A 8 37.63 7.26 23.71
CA LEU A 8 37.84 6.80 22.34
C LEU A 8 37.20 5.43 22.10
N LEU A 9 37.29 4.50 23.07
CA LEU A 9 36.64 3.18 22.99
C LEU A 9 35.11 3.27 22.99
N ILE A 10 34.51 4.19 23.76
CA ILE A 10 33.07 4.42 23.76
C ILE A 10 32.61 5.02 22.43
N LEU A 11 33.38 5.91 21.83
CA LEU A 11 33.06 6.51 20.54
C LEU A 11 33.09 5.48 19.41
N ILE A 12 34.04 4.54 19.42
CA ILE A 12 34.14 3.46 18.42
C ILE A 12 33.02 2.42 18.58
N ALA A 13 32.57 2.16 19.82
CA ALA A 13 31.47 1.23 20.09
C ALA A 13 30.08 1.77 19.66
N ALA A 14 29.95 3.09 19.47
CA ALA A 14 28.68 3.72 19.04
C ALA A 14 28.49 3.74 17.51
N LEU A 15 29.53 3.49 16.70
CA LEU A 15 29.46 3.49 15.24
C LEU A 15 28.53 2.44 14.59
N PRO A 16 28.38 1.20 15.11
CA PRO A 16 27.53 0.20 14.47
C PRO A 16 26.03 0.47 14.54
N PHE A 17 25.56 1.46 15.31
CA PHE A 17 24.12 1.78 15.42
C PHE A 17 23.60 2.74 14.36
N LEU A 18 24.45 3.20 13.45
CA LEU A 18 24.05 4.04 12.30
C LEU A 18 23.72 3.21 11.05
N HIS A 19 23.14 2.03 11.22
CA HIS A 19 22.55 1.32 10.09
C HIS A 19 21.26 2.06 9.74
N GLY A 20 21.33 2.90 8.68
CA GLY A 20 20.18 3.55 8.11
C GLY A 20 19.15 2.49 7.69
N CYS A 21 17.87 2.76 7.92
CA CYS A 21 16.79 1.99 7.32
C CYS A 21 17.05 1.91 5.81
N GLU A 22 17.28 0.73 5.30
CA GLU A 22 17.35 0.47 3.87
C GLU A 22 15.98 0.85 3.29
N LYS A 23 15.96 1.91 2.49
CA LYS A 23 14.72 2.38 1.87
C LYS A 23 14.33 1.35 0.80
N TYR A 24 13.17 0.73 0.96
CA TYR A 24 12.63 -0.17 -0.08
C TYR A 24 12.67 0.55 -1.43
N PRO A 25 13.08 -0.13 -2.52
CA PRO A 25 13.06 0.46 -3.84
C PRO A 25 11.64 0.90 -4.19
N GLU A 26 11.54 2.08 -4.78
CA GLU A 26 10.24 2.64 -5.19
C GLU A 26 9.62 1.76 -6.28
N ASN A 27 8.32 1.46 -6.15
CA ASN A 27 7.63 0.64 -7.13
C ASN A 27 7.56 1.39 -8.47
N PRO A 28 8.10 0.83 -9.57
CA PRO A 28 8.11 1.47 -10.89
C PRO A 28 6.71 1.68 -11.47
N ASN A 29 5.71 0.91 -11.00
CA ASN A 29 4.32 1.01 -11.42
C ASN A 29 3.52 2.07 -10.67
N ARG A 30 4.15 2.78 -9.71
CA ARG A 30 3.47 3.86 -8.98
C ARG A 30 3.06 4.97 -9.95
N PRO A 31 1.80 5.44 -9.94
CA PRO A 31 1.36 6.58 -10.72
C PRO A 31 2.19 7.83 -10.39
N THR A 32 2.76 8.45 -11.42
CA THR A 32 3.62 9.63 -11.29
C THR A 32 2.86 10.95 -11.39
N THR A 33 1.64 10.93 -11.96
CA THR A 33 0.79 12.12 -12.05
C THR A 33 0.27 12.50 -10.67
N PRO A 34 0.60 13.70 -10.16
CA PRO A 34 0.11 14.14 -8.87
C PRO A 34 -1.40 14.25 -8.86
N PHE A 35 -2.01 13.77 -7.78
CA PHE A 35 -3.44 13.97 -7.53
C PHE A 35 -3.70 14.28 -6.05
N ARG A 36 -4.83 14.92 -5.81
CA ARG A 36 -5.38 15.16 -4.47
C ARG A 36 -6.88 15.26 -4.58
N PHE A 37 -7.58 14.47 -3.80
CA PHE A 37 -9.04 14.57 -3.66
C PHE A 37 -9.47 14.38 -2.22
N THR A 38 -10.73 14.76 -1.93
CA THR A 38 -11.27 14.73 -0.57
C THR A 38 -12.66 14.10 -0.59
N ILE A 39 -12.90 13.20 0.36
CA ILE A 39 -14.20 12.60 0.62
C ILE A 39 -14.62 12.87 2.06
N TYR A 40 -15.90 12.66 2.34
CA TYR A 40 -16.51 12.81 3.68
C TYR A 40 -17.00 11.44 4.17
N PRO A 41 -16.15 10.66 4.86
CA PRO A 41 -16.42 9.26 5.22
C PRO A 41 -17.71 9.06 6.01
N ASN A 42 -18.12 10.06 6.79
CA ASN A 42 -19.28 9.99 7.68
C ASN A 42 -20.60 10.40 6.99
N THR A 43 -20.64 10.40 5.65
CA THR A 43 -21.84 10.69 4.87
C THR A 43 -22.49 9.42 4.34
N ILE A 44 -23.76 9.51 3.96
CA ILE A 44 -24.51 8.38 3.40
C ILE A 44 -23.88 7.82 2.10
N GLN A 45 -23.17 8.67 1.36
CA GLN A 45 -22.49 8.29 0.12
C GLN A 45 -21.35 7.28 0.37
N TYR A 46 -20.75 7.32 1.56
CA TYR A 46 -19.59 6.49 1.96
C TYR A 46 -19.89 5.66 3.20
N GLN A 47 -21.15 5.19 3.32
CA GLN A 47 -21.64 4.49 4.52
C GLN A 47 -20.82 3.21 4.86
N GLU A 48 -20.22 2.58 3.85
CA GLU A 48 -19.43 1.36 4.04
C GLU A 48 -18.16 1.61 4.84
N ILE A 49 -17.65 2.86 4.87
CA ILE A 49 -16.46 3.25 5.67
C ILE A 49 -16.82 4.12 6.87
N ASN A 50 -18.11 4.17 7.26
CA ASN A 50 -18.53 4.84 8.50
C ASN A 50 -18.08 4.13 9.77
N PHE A 51 -17.67 2.88 9.67
CA PHE A 51 -17.23 2.04 10.77
C PHE A 51 -15.84 1.45 10.50
N VAL A 52 -15.14 1.11 11.57
CA VAL A 52 -13.83 0.46 11.52
C VAL A 52 -13.93 -0.86 10.78
N SER A 53 -12.93 -1.19 9.99
CA SER A 53 -12.86 -2.34 9.08
C SER A 53 -13.75 -2.22 7.82
N GLY A 54 -14.45 -1.11 7.63
CA GLY A 54 -15.15 -0.80 6.39
C GLY A 54 -14.17 -0.44 5.27
N TRP A 55 -14.56 -0.69 4.04
CA TRP A 55 -13.78 -0.35 2.85
C TRP A 55 -14.67 0.00 1.66
N ILE A 56 -14.14 0.78 0.71
CA ILE A 56 -14.80 1.17 -0.54
C ILE A 56 -13.81 1.23 -1.69
N TYR A 57 -14.35 1.21 -2.91
CA TYR A 57 -13.63 1.63 -4.10
C TYR A 57 -14.02 3.06 -4.50
N VAL A 58 -13.00 3.87 -4.79
CA VAL A 58 -13.17 5.19 -5.40
C VAL A 58 -12.52 5.16 -6.77
N THR A 59 -13.29 5.49 -7.81
CA THR A 59 -12.83 5.42 -9.21
C THR A 59 -13.02 6.73 -9.94
N SER A 60 -14.18 7.39 -9.78
CA SER A 60 -14.57 8.56 -10.56
C SER A 60 -13.66 9.78 -10.38
N GLU A 61 -13.07 9.92 -9.19
CA GLU A 61 -12.20 11.06 -8.86
C GLU A 61 -10.74 10.85 -9.29
N VAL A 62 -10.37 9.61 -9.66
CA VAL A 62 -8.96 9.23 -9.89
C VAL A 62 -8.72 8.45 -11.18
N GLU A 63 -9.71 8.27 -12.03
CA GLU A 63 -9.59 7.46 -13.27
C GLU A 63 -8.48 7.90 -14.22
N SER A 64 -8.13 9.19 -14.21
CA SER A 64 -7.05 9.71 -15.07
C SER A 64 -5.64 9.43 -14.52
N THR A 65 -5.53 8.98 -13.28
CA THR A 65 -4.25 8.87 -12.57
C THR A 65 -3.94 7.47 -12.06
N SER A 66 -4.99 6.65 -11.83
CA SER A 66 -4.87 5.28 -11.35
C SER A 66 -6.04 4.42 -11.85
N ARG A 67 -6.00 3.14 -11.54
CA ARG A 67 -7.12 2.21 -11.82
C ARG A 67 -8.22 2.26 -10.76
N GLY A 68 -8.24 3.28 -9.96
CA GLY A 68 -9.08 3.47 -8.80
C GLY A 68 -8.31 3.23 -7.51
N ILE A 69 -8.95 3.55 -6.39
CA ILE A 69 -8.34 3.48 -5.06
C ILE A 69 -9.22 2.62 -4.16
N ILE A 70 -8.59 1.76 -3.36
CA ILE A 70 -9.21 1.08 -2.23
C ILE A 70 -9.00 1.98 -1.03
N ILE A 71 -10.07 2.39 -0.35
CA ILE A 71 -9.98 3.09 0.93
C ILE A 71 -10.48 2.13 2.01
N TYR A 72 -9.68 1.94 3.06
CA TYR A 72 -9.98 1.09 4.20
C TYR A 72 -9.89 1.90 5.49
N ARG A 73 -10.91 1.82 6.35
CA ARG A 73 -10.89 2.46 7.67
C ARG A 73 -10.25 1.55 8.70
N GLN A 74 -9.01 1.84 9.08
CA GLN A 74 -8.24 1.02 10.01
C GLN A 74 -8.63 1.26 11.47
N SER A 75 -8.94 2.51 11.82
CA SER A 75 -9.43 2.90 13.14
C SER A 75 -10.43 4.05 13.02
N GLU A 76 -10.90 4.58 14.15
CA GLU A 76 -11.81 5.73 14.14
C GLU A 76 -11.22 6.94 13.41
N ASN A 77 -9.91 7.13 13.48
CA ASN A 77 -9.22 8.31 12.95
C ASN A 77 -8.17 7.97 11.87
N GLU A 78 -8.03 6.71 11.50
CA GLU A 78 -7.00 6.26 10.56
C GLU A 78 -7.61 5.55 9.36
N PHE A 79 -7.14 5.95 8.19
CA PHE A 79 -7.52 5.35 6.91
C PHE A 79 -6.28 4.96 6.13
N LEU A 80 -6.38 3.85 5.43
CA LEU A 80 -5.40 3.43 4.44
C LEU A 80 -6.00 3.60 3.05
N ALA A 81 -5.18 4.00 2.10
CA ALA A 81 -5.57 4.15 0.71
C ALA A 81 -4.56 3.44 -0.18
N TYR A 82 -5.03 2.53 -1.02
CA TYR A 82 -4.20 1.74 -1.92
C TYR A 82 -4.66 1.91 -3.36
N ASP A 83 -3.70 1.96 -4.30
CA ASP A 83 -4.03 1.84 -5.72
C ASP A 83 -4.67 0.48 -5.99
N ARG A 84 -5.63 0.43 -6.89
CA ARG A 84 -6.19 -0.82 -7.41
C ARG A 84 -5.38 -1.41 -8.56
N LEU A 85 -4.27 -0.79 -8.93
CA LEU A 85 -3.27 -1.33 -9.84
C LEU A 85 -2.53 -2.48 -9.15
N PRO A 86 -2.43 -3.67 -9.74
CA PRO A 86 -1.51 -4.70 -9.25
C PRO A 86 -0.08 -4.14 -9.17
N PRO A 87 0.59 -4.22 -8.00
CA PRO A 87 1.91 -3.62 -7.83
C PRO A 87 3.00 -4.38 -8.59
N ASN A 88 2.76 -5.66 -8.85
CA ASN A 88 3.64 -6.55 -9.60
C ASN A 88 2.91 -6.99 -10.87
N GLU A 89 3.55 -6.86 -12.02
CA GLU A 89 3.01 -7.23 -13.34
C GLU A 89 1.56 -6.74 -13.61
N PRO A 90 1.31 -5.43 -13.59
CA PRO A 90 -0.04 -4.86 -13.69
C PRO A 90 -0.75 -5.15 -15.02
N ASP A 91 0.01 -5.50 -16.05
CA ASP A 91 -0.52 -5.75 -17.40
C ASP A 91 -0.59 -7.24 -17.76
N ALA A 92 -0.37 -8.13 -16.79
CA ALA A 92 -0.38 -9.57 -17.01
C ALA A 92 -1.74 -10.11 -17.51
N CYS A 93 -2.85 -9.48 -17.10
CA CYS A 93 -4.19 -9.86 -17.55
C CYS A 93 -5.04 -8.68 -17.99
N THR A 94 -5.94 -8.98 -18.95
CA THR A 94 -7.00 -8.06 -19.33
C THR A 94 -8.36 -8.74 -19.17
N ASP A 95 -9.39 -7.94 -18.93
CA ASP A 95 -10.76 -8.39 -18.94
C ASP A 95 -11.27 -8.63 -20.39
N SER A 96 -12.51 -9.07 -20.53
CA SER A 96 -13.13 -9.31 -21.83
C SER A 96 -13.29 -8.06 -22.72
N HIS A 97 -13.07 -6.87 -22.17
CA HIS A 97 -13.12 -5.58 -22.87
C HIS A 97 -11.71 -5.03 -23.18
N GLY A 98 -10.66 -5.78 -22.84
CA GLY A 98 -9.27 -5.36 -23.05
C GLY A 98 -8.73 -4.42 -21.98
N ASN A 99 -9.48 -4.19 -20.88
CA ASN A 99 -8.98 -3.40 -19.76
C ASN A 99 -8.12 -4.29 -18.87
N THR A 100 -7.03 -3.76 -18.37
CA THR A 100 -6.21 -4.44 -17.36
C THR A 100 -7.00 -4.70 -16.08
N THR A 101 -6.77 -5.85 -15.47
CA THR A 101 -7.45 -6.27 -14.24
C THR A 101 -7.10 -5.34 -13.07
N ARG A 102 -8.01 -5.27 -12.11
CA ARG A 102 -7.87 -4.44 -10.89
C ARG A 102 -7.84 -5.35 -9.68
N LEU A 103 -7.15 -4.91 -8.64
CA LEU A 103 -7.20 -5.55 -7.33
C LEU A 103 -8.64 -5.56 -6.79
N VAL A 104 -8.98 -6.65 -6.10
CA VAL A 104 -10.28 -6.87 -5.47
C VAL A 104 -10.08 -7.12 -3.96
N VAL A 105 -10.94 -6.54 -3.14
CA VAL A 105 -10.93 -6.83 -1.69
C VAL A 105 -11.73 -8.09 -1.42
N ASP A 106 -11.07 -9.09 -0.84
CA ASP A 106 -11.65 -10.28 -0.21
C ASP A 106 -11.15 -10.29 1.25
N PHE A 107 -11.85 -9.55 2.08
CA PHE A 107 -11.39 -9.22 3.44
C PHE A 107 -11.00 -10.47 4.25
N PRO A 108 -9.82 -10.49 4.89
CA PRO A 108 -8.90 -9.37 5.15
C PRO A 108 -7.82 -9.13 4.08
N PHE A 109 -8.00 -9.69 2.89
CA PHE A 109 -7.03 -9.62 1.81
C PHE A 109 -7.44 -8.61 0.74
N VAL A 110 -6.43 -8.11 0.03
CA VAL A 110 -6.55 -7.50 -1.29
C VAL A 110 -5.94 -8.47 -2.28
N VAL A 111 -6.68 -8.90 -3.29
CA VAL A 111 -6.33 -10.02 -4.16
C VAL A 111 -6.09 -9.56 -5.59
N ASP A 112 -4.99 -9.99 -6.15
CA ASP A 112 -4.71 -10.00 -7.58
C ASP A 112 -5.04 -11.39 -8.14
N HIS A 113 -6.24 -11.54 -8.70
CA HIS A 113 -6.68 -12.82 -9.26
C HIS A 113 -5.88 -13.25 -10.51
N CYS A 114 -5.24 -12.30 -11.18
CA CYS A 114 -4.43 -12.61 -12.35
C CYS A 114 -3.16 -13.37 -11.97
N ASN A 115 -2.48 -12.85 -10.97
CA ASN A 115 -1.18 -13.35 -10.51
C ASN A 115 -1.29 -14.24 -9.26
N ASN A 116 -2.50 -14.58 -8.82
CA ASN A 116 -2.75 -15.33 -7.59
C ASN A 116 -2.04 -14.74 -6.38
N ALA A 117 -1.98 -13.40 -6.29
CA ALA A 117 -1.26 -12.70 -5.25
C ALA A 117 -2.21 -12.11 -4.22
N TYR A 118 -1.93 -12.37 -2.95
CA TYR A 118 -2.71 -11.94 -1.80
C TYR A 118 -1.92 -10.94 -0.98
N TYR A 119 -2.55 -9.82 -0.64
CA TYR A 119 -1.94 -8.77 0.16
C TYR A 119 -2.78 -8.51 1.41
N ASN A 120 -2.13 -8.25 2.52
CA ASN A 120 -2.82 -7.86 3.75
C ASN A 120 -3.32 -6.43 3.63
N ILE A 121 -4.63 -6.21 3.82
CA ILE A 121 -5.22 -4.86 3.72
C ILE A 121 -4.72 -3.91 4.81
N LEU A 122 -4.21 -4.42 5.95
CA LEU A 122 -3.75 -3.61 7.09
C LEU A 122 -2.37 -2.98 6.86
N ASN A 123 -1.52 -3.56 6.00
CA ASN A 123 -0.15 -3.08 5.81
C ASN A 123 0.34 -3.15 4.36
N GLY A 124 -0.50 -3.65 3.46
CA GLY A 124 -0.18 -3.77 2.04
C GLY A 124 0.84 -4.85 1.67
N GLN A 125 1.37 -5.62 2.63
CA GLN A 125 2.39 -6.62 2.37
C GLN A 125 1.79 -7.86 1.71
N ILE A 126 2.59 -8.49 0.83
CA ILE A 126 2.20 -9.76 0.22
C ILE A 126 2.17 -10.87 1.27
N ILE A 127 1.23 -11.78 1.12
CA ILE A 127 1.06 -12.95 1.99
C ILE A 127 1.27 -14.21 1.15
N VAL A 128 2.06 -15.14 1.68
CA VAL A 128 2.20 -16.50 1.19
C VAL A 128 1.98 -17.43 2.40
N ALA A 129 0.73 -17.52 2.84
CA ALA A 129 0.39 -18.28 4.05
C ALA A 129 0.01 -19.73 3.77
N GLU A 130 -0.60 -19.99 2.61
CA GLU A 130 -1.07 -21.31 2.20
C GLU A 130 -0.44 -21.73 0.86
N PRO A 131 -0.36 -23.03 0.55
CA PRO A 131 0.23 -23.51 -0.69
C PRO A 131 -0.46 -23.00 -1.97
N ASP A 132 -1.73 -22.61 -1.90
CA ASP A 132 -2.51 -22.06 -2.98
C ASP A 132 -2.37 -20.53 -3.14
N MET A 133 -1.73 -19.86 -2.18
CA MET A 133 -1.42 -18.41 -2.24
C MET A 133 -0.05 -18.11 -2.85
N VAL A 134 0.50 -19.00 -3.66
CA VAL A 134 1.79 -18.77 -4.31
C VAL A 134 1.59 -17.86 -5.51
N PRO A 135 2.24 -16.67 -5.54
CA PRO A 135 2.15 -15.76 -6.67
C PRO A 135 2.67 -16.40 -7.96
N LEU A 136 2.01 -16.11 -9.08
CA LEU A 136 2.39 -16.62 -10.40
C LEU A 136 3.50 -15.81 -11.09
N PHE A 137 3.78 -14.59 -10.60
CA PHE A 137 4.90 -13.80 -11.11
C PHE A 137 6.24 -14.29 -10.54
N PRO A 138 7.35 -14.09 -11.27
CA PRO A 138 8.67 -14.55 -10.81
C PRO A 138 9.07 -13.90 -9.48
N THR A 139 9.16 -14.71 -8.43
CA THR A 139 9.59 -14.25 -7.09
C THR A 139 11.09 -14.38 -6.88
N ASN A 140 11.78 -15.05 -7.81
CA ASN A 140 13.20 -15.44 -7.62
C ASN A 140 14.21 -14.45 -8.20
N GLU A 141 13.79 -13.51 -9.03
CA GLU A 141 14.69 -12.60 -9.76
C GLU A 141 14.40 -11.11 -9.55
N GLY A 142 13.39 -10.75 -8.75
CA GLY A 142 12.97 -9.37 -8.59
C GLY A 142 12.49 -9.01 -7.20
N THR A 143 12.43 -7.72 -6.96
CA THR A 143 11.79 -7.16 -5.75
C THR A 143 10.28 -7.35 -5.85
N ILE A 144 9.70 -8.05 -4.88
CA ILE A 144 8.24 -8.12 -4.74
C ILE A 144 7.77 -6.84 -4.06
N TYR A 145 6.95 -6.08 -4.75
CA TYR A 145 6.42 -4.83 -4.22
C TYR A 145 5.13 -5.06 -3.44
N PRO A 146 4.96 -4.40 -2.29
CA PRO A 146 3.71 -4.33 -1.59
C PRO A 146 2.68 -3.50 -2.38
N LEU A 147 1.44 -3.44 -1.90
CA LEU A 147 0.43 -2.53 -2.44
C LEU A 147 0.96 -1.10 -2.52
N ILE A 148 0.63 -0.40 -3.59
CA ILE A 148 0.97 1.02 -3.76
C ILE A 148 0.08 1.82 -2.83
N GLN A 149 0.65 2.29 -1.72
CA GLN A 149 -0.06 3.07 -0.72
C GLN A 149 0.06 4.57 -1.01
N TYR A 150 -1.06 5.28 -0.84
CA TYR A 150 -1.18 6.72 -0.92
C TYR A 150 -1.21 7.35 0.47
N HIS A 151 -0.89 8.63 0.53
CA HIS A 151 -1.00 9.40 1.76
C HIS A 151 -2.46 9.69 2.09
N THR A 152 -2.80 9.61 3.37
CA THR A 152 -4.12 9.93 3.88
C THR A 152 -4.00 10.96 5.00
N GLN A 153 -4.94 11.91 5.02
CA GLN A 153 -5.08 12.88 6.10
C GLN A 153 -6.55 13.04 6.47
N TYR A 154 -6.89 12.68 7.70
CA TYR A 154 -8.25 12.79 8.22
C TYR A 154 -8.29 13.81 9.36
N ASP A 155 -9.27 14.72 9.35
CA ASP A 155 -9.44 15.77 10.36
C ASP A 155 -10.68 15.58 11.26
N GLY A 156 -11.30 14.41 11.22
CA GLY A 156 -12.53 14.07 11.93
C GLY A 156 -13.79 14.24 11.09
N GLN A 157 -13.73 14.94 9.94
CA GLN A 157 -14.85 15.15 9.03
C GLN A 157 -14.52 14.76 7.60
N LYS A 158 -13.41 15.22 7.08
CA LYS A 158 -12.96 14.98 5.71
C LYS A 158 -11.68 14.15 5.68
N LEU A 159 -11.62 13.25 4.74
CA LEU A 159 -10.46 12.44 4.41
C LEU A 159 -9.87 12.94 3.09
N THR A 160 -8.64 13.42 3.12
CA THR A 160 -7.87 13.81 1.93
C THR A 160 -6.89 12.71 1.58
N ILE A 161 -6.88 12.30 0.30
CA ILE A 161 -5.98 11.30 -0.26
C ILE A 161 -5.12 11.97 -1.33
N TYR A 162 -3.82 11.67 -1.33
CA TYR A 162 -2.86 12.24 -2.30
C TYR A 162 -1.62 11.32 -2.47
N ASN A 163 -0.92 11.47 -3.59
CA ASN A 163 0.36 10.81 -3.86
C ASN A 163 1.57 11.74 -3.71
#